data_20bde2d3d6e868f36b6544bc26ee6584
#
_entry.id   20bde2d3d6e868f36b6544bc26ee6584
#
_cell.length_a   1.000
_cell.length_b   1.000
_cell.length_c   1.000
_cell.angle_alpha   90.00
_cell.angle_beta   90.00
_cell.angle_gamma   90.00
#
_symmetry.space_group_name_H-M   'P 1'
#
loop_
_entity.id
_entity.type
_entity.pdbx_description
1 polymer ?
#
loop_
_entity_poly.entity_id
_entity_poly.type
_entity_poly.pdbx_seq_one_letter_code
_entity_poly.pdbx_strand_id
1 'polypeptide(L)'
;MLDLVLPLECGGCGAPATRWCAACAAELSVAAGEPHVVSPRVDPQVPVFALGRYAGVRRQAILAMKEHGRRDLVAPLACALIVGVDHLLSWGMLENPLTMVPAPTRRWAARRRGGDPVSRMARIAGATLGRHHD
;
A
#
# COMPACT_ATOMS: atom_id res chain seq x y z
N MET A 1 -19.34 -18.50 -24.11
CA MET A 1 -19.31 -17.31 -23.24
C MET A 1 -19.57 -17.78 -21.81
N LEU A 2 -18.50 -18.18 -21.15
CA LEU A 2 -18.54 -18.50 -19.74
C LEU A 2 -17.98 -17.27 -19.01
N ASP A 3 -18.82 -16.26 -18.88
CA ASP A 3 -18.63 -15.28 -17.80
C ASP A 3 -18.92 -16.02 -16.50
N LEU A 4 -17.94 -16.77 -16.08
CA LEU A 4 -17.84 -17.18 -14.70
C LEU A 4 -17.59 -15.89 -13.94
N VAL A 5 -18.67 -15.19 -13.61
CA VAL A 5 -18.64 -14.04 -12.73
C VAL A 5 -18.15 -14.58 -11.39
N LEU A 6 -16.84 -14.56 -11.21
CA LEU A 6 -16.28 -14.75 -9.88
C LEU A 6 -17.01 -13.72 -8.98
N PRO A 7 -17.65 -14.17 -7.90
CA PRO A 7 -18.38 -13.26 -7.05
C PRO A 7 -17.47 -12.12 -6.65
N LEU A 8 -17.94 -10.89 -6.84
CA LEU A 8 -17.22 -9.71 -6.45
C LEU A 8 -17.11 -9.69 -4.94
N GLU A 9 -15.90 -9.75 -4.43
CA GLU A 9 -15.62 -9.80 -2.98
C GLU A 9 -14.64 -8.71 -2.58
N CYS A 10 -14.83 -8.19 -1.37
CA CYS A 10 -13.91 -7.22 -0.79
C CYS A 10 -12.53 -7.85 -0.58
N GLY A 11 -11.49 -7.19 -1.08
CA GLY A 11 -10.11 -7.66 -0.95
C GLY A 11 -9.55 -7.64 0.47
N GLY A 12 -10.27 -7.08 1.42
CA GLY A 12 -9.90 -7.08 2.84
C GLY A 12 -10.63 -8.16 3.66
N CYS A 13 -11.96 -8.11 3.68
CA CYS A 13 -12.77 -8.98 4.56
C CYS A 13 -13.58 -10.05 3.81
N GLY A 14 -13.56 -10.06 2.48
CA GLY A 14 -14.33 -11.01 1.68
C GLY A 14 -15.83 -10.68 1.58
N ALA A 15 -16.28 -9.52 2.03
CA ALA A 15 -17.69 -9.13 1.91
C ALA A 15 -18.16 -9.15 0.46
N PRO A 16 -19.35 -9.71 0.17
CA PRO A 16 -19.83 -9.86 -1.19
C PRO A 16 -20.26 -8.52 -1.81
N ALA A 17 -20.36 -8.52 -3.14
CA ALA A 17 -20.88 -7.42 -3.95
C ALA A 17 -20.09 -6.09 -3.86
N THR A 18 -18.85 -6.11 -3.38
CA THR A 18 -17.97 -4.93 -3.38
C THR A 18 -16.52 -5.34 -3.57
N ARG A 19 -15.73 -4.49 -4.22
CA ARG A 19 -14.28 -4.70 -4.37
C ARG A 19 -13.50 -4.27 -3.12
N TRP A 20 -13.96 -3.22 -2.47
CA TRP A 20 -13.37 -2.64 -1.28
C TRP A 20 -14.46 -1.97 -0.44
N CYS A 21 -14.76 -2.49 0.72
CA CYS A 21 -15.85 -1.98 1.56
C CYS A 21 -15.39 -0.83 2.48
N ALA A 22 -16.35 -0.04 2.94
CA ALA A 22 -16.09 1.10 3.81
C ALA A 22 -15.43 0.72 5.14
N ALA A 23 -15.78 -0.43 5.72
CA ALA A 23 -15.17 -0.93 6.94
C ALA A 23 -13.69 -1.25 6.75
N CYS A 24 -13.32 -1.91 5.63
CA CYS A 24 -11.92 -2.17 5.29
C CYS A 24 -11.15 -0.89 4.97
N ALA A 25 -11.78 0.08 4.32
CA ALA A 25 -11.18 1.38 4.07
C ALA A 25 -10.86 2.10 5.39
N ALA A 26 -11.76 2.07 6.36
CA ALA A 26 -11.55 2.64 7.69
C ALA A 26 -10.42 1.93 8.45
N GLU A 27 -10.37 0.59 8.39
CA GLU A 27 -9.34 -0.20 9.06
C GLU A 27 -7.96 -0.06 8.41
N LEU A 28 -7.90 0.18 7.10
CA LEU A 28 -6.64 0.44 6.38
C LEU A 28 -6.11 1.85 6.64
N SER A 29 -6.93 2.77 7.11
CA SER A 29 -6.53 4.16 7.35
C SER A 29 -5.31 4.23 8.29
N VAL A 30 -4.43 5.20 8.03
CA VAL A 30 -3.25 5.45 8.84
C VAL A 30 -3.64 6.30 10.03
N ALA A 31 -3.43 5.80 11.25
CA ALA A 31 -3.76 6.52 12.47
C ALA A 31 -2.85 7.74 12.68
N ALA A 32 -3.30 8.68 13.51
CA ALA A 32 -2.55 9.92 13.78
C ALA A 32 -1.15 9.69 14.39
N GLY A 33 -0.95 8.56 15.09
CA GLY A 33 0.36 8.17 15.64
C GLY A 33 1.18 7.24 14.73
N GLU A 34 0.71 6.97 13.52
CA GLU A 34 1.41 6.16 12.52
C GLU A 34 1.92 7.06 11.38
N PRO A 35 3.02 6.74 10.73
CA PRO A 35 3.89 5.56 10.88
C PRO A 35 4.67 5.53 12.20
N HIS A 36 5.02 4.32 12.66
CA HIS A 36 5.89 4.15 13.81
C HIS A 36 7.24 3.54 13.41
N VAL A 37 8.27 3.86 14.16
CA VAL A 37 9.61 3.29 13.96
C VAL A 37 9.60 1.82 14.35
N VAL A 38 10.18 0.98 13.50
CA VAL A 38 10.38 -0.45 13.78
C VAL A 38 11.87 -0.75 13.87
N SER A 39 12.23 -1.72 14.72
CA SER A 39 13.60 -2.20 14.87
C SER A 39 13.74 -3.56 14.19
N PRO A 40 14.30 -3.62 12.98
CA PRO A 40 14.58 -4.88 12.31
C PRO A 40 15.61 -5.70 13.09
N ARG A 41 15.62 -7.03 12.88
CA ARG A 41 16.61 -7.92 13.52
C ARG A 41 18.05 -7.59 13.16
N VAL A 42 18.26 -7.09 11.95
CA VAL A 42 19.56 -6.59 11.49
C VAL A 42 19.42 -5.09 11.35
N ASP A 43 20.28 -4.33 11.97
CA ASP A 43 20.28 -2.88 11.90
C ASP A 43 20.59 -2.42 10.46
N PRO A 44 19.62 -1.79 9.76
CA PRO A 44 19.84 -1.30 8.40
C PRO A 44 20.58 0.04 8.36
N GLN A 45 20.94 0.61 9.52
CA GLN A 45 21.59 1.93 9.67
C GLN A 45 20.78 3.10 9.09
N VAL A 46 19.51 2.89 8.84
CA VAL A 46 18.54 3.89 8.40
C VAL A 46 17.23 3.68 9.16
N PRO A 47 16.45 4.75 9.44
CA PRO A 47 15.15 4.59 10.08
C PRO A 47 14.22 3.73 9.21
N VAL A 48 13.52 2.80 9.85
CA VAL A 48 12.48 1.98 9.20
C VAL A 48 11.14 2.30 9.84
N PHE A 49 10.17 2.65 9.02
CA PHE A 49 8.82 3.00 9.46
C PHE A 49 7.80 1.99 8.97
N ALA A 50 6.85 1.64 9.82
CA ALA A 50 5.69 0.85 9.45
C ALA A 50 4.43 1.73 9.51
N LEU A 51 3.61 1.66 8.48
CA LEU A 51 2.31 2.37 8.42
C LEU A 51 1.25 1.76 9.33
N GLY A 52 1.55 0.64 9.97
CA GLY A 52 0.67 -0.07 10.86
C GLY A 52 1.03 -1.54 10.95
N ARG A 53 0.30 -2.29 11.77
CA ARG A 53 0.55 -3.73 11.97
C ARG A 53 0.21 -4.54 10.73
N TYR A 54 1.04 -5.50 10.39
CA TYR A 54 0.79 -6.48 9.33
C TYR A 54 -0.17 -7.57 9.83
N ALA A 55 -1.44 -7.21 9.98
CA ALA A 55 -2.50 -8.08 10.48
C ALA A 55 -3.86 -7.68 9.88
N GLY A 56 -4.90 -8.49 10.07
CA GLY A 56 -6.26 -8.17 9.66
C GLY A 56 -6.39 -7.76 8.20
N VAL A 57 -7.14 -6.71 7.95
CA VAL A 57 -7.42 -6.16 6.62
C VAL A 57 -6.15 -5.75 5.88
N ARG A 58 -5.16 -5.16 6.56
CA ARG A 58 -3.87 -4.75 5.93
C ARG A 58 -3.15 -5.96 5.33
N ARG A 59 -3.05 -7.04 6.10
CA ARG A 59 -2.44 -8.28 5.62
C ARG A 59 -3.20 -8.88 4.46
N GLN A 60 -4.53 -8.97 4.55
CA GLN A 60 -5.36 -9.55 3.50
C GLN A 60 -5.29 -8.74 2.20
N ALA A 61 -5.37 -7.41 2.28
CA ALA A 61 -5.26 -6.54 1.12
C ALA A 61 -3.91 -6.68 0.40
N ILE A 62 -2.81 -6.71 1.16
CA ILE A 62 -1.47 -6.89 0.60
C ILE A 62 -1.31 -8.26 -0.06
N LEU A 63 -1.80 -9.33 0.57
CA LEU A 63 -1.77 -10.68 0.01
C LEU A 63 -2.63 -10.77 -1.26
N ALA A 64 -3.86 -10.23 -1.23
CA ALA A 64 -4.73 -10.22 -2.39
C ALA A 64 -4.10 -9.46 -3.57
N MET A 65 -3.47 -8.33 -3.33
CA MET A 65 -2.74 -7.58 -4.35
C MET A 65 -1.54 -8.35 -4.89
N LYS A 66 -0.71 -8.93 -4.00
CA LYS A 66 0.54 -9.59 -4.40
C LYS A 66 0.33 -10.99 -4.96
N GLU A 67 -0.53 -11.79 -4.35
CA GLU A 67 -0.66 -13.22 -4.65
C GLU A 67 -1.88 -13.54 -5.53
N HIS A 68 -2.96 -12.78 -5.41
CA HIS A 68 -4.21 -13.03 -6.12
C HIS A 68 -4.48 -12.06 -7.28
N GLY A 69 -3.52 -11.24 -7.64
CA GLY A 69 -3.61 -10.34 -8.80
C GLY A 69 -4.67 -9.24 -8.68
N ARG A 70 -5.10 -8.90 -7.46
CA ARG A 70 -6.09 -7.86 -7.19
C ARG A 70 -5.51 -6.47 -7.39
N ARG A 71 -5.47 -6.02 -8.65
CA ARG A 71 -4.92 -4.72 -9.04
C ARG A 71 -5.73 -3.54 -8.53
N ASP A 72 -7.00 -3.74 -8.27
CA ASP A 72 -7.93 -2.77 -7.69
C ASP A 72 -7.50 -2.32 -6.28
N LEU A 73 -6.69 -3.12 -5.58
CA LEU A 73 -6.18 -2.77 -4.24
C LEU A 73 -4.94 -1.87 -4.27
N VAL A 74 -4.35 -1.64 -5.42
CA VAL A 74 -3.20 -0.71 -5.55
C VAL A 74 -3.60 0.70 -5.11
N ALA A 75 -4.77 1.19 -5.51
CA ALA A 75 -5.22 2.53 -5.16
C ALA A 75 -5.43 2.73 -3.64
N PRO A 76 -6.21 1.91 -2.92
CA PRO A 76 -6.37 2.07 -1.47
C PRO A 76 -5.06 1.91 -0.71
N LEU A 77 -4.16 1.00 -1.11
CA LEU A 77 -2.85 0.85 -0.49
C LEU A 77 -1.93 2.04 -0.79
N ALA A 78 -1.99 2.62 -2.00
CA ALA A 78 -1.27 3.84 -2.33
C ALA A 78 -1.78 5.04 -1.51
N CYS A 79 -3.10 5.13 -1.27
CA CYS A 79 -3.65 6.17 -0.38
C CYS A 79 -3.09 6.07 1.04
N ALA A 80 -3.02 4.87 1.60
CA ALA A 80 -2.40 4.67 2.92
C ALA A 80 -0.92 5.09 2.92
N LEU A 81 -0.17 4.76 1.87
CA LEU A 81 1.22 5.19 1.70
C LEU A 81 1.35 6.71 1.65
N ILE A 82 0.49 7.38 0.89
CA ILE A 82 0.48 8.85 0.78
C ILE A 82 0.28 9.49 2.16
N VAL A 83 -0.73 9.06 2.90
CA VAL A 83 -1.01 9.59 4.25
C VAL A 83 0.16 9.35 5.19
N GLY A 84 0.76 8.16 5.16
CA GLY A 84 1.92 7.85 6.00
C GLY A 84 3.15 8.71 5.69
N VAL A 85 3.44 8.93 4.41
CA VAL A 85 4.55 9.81 3.99
C VAL A 85 4.27 11.26 4.35
N ASP A 86 3.02 11.73 4.17
CA ASP A 86 2.61 13.08 4.56
C ASP A 86 2.78 13.32 6.07
N HIS A 87 2.43 12.36 6.90
CA HIS A 87 2.71 12.42 8.35
C HIS A 87 4.21 12.55 8.63
N LEU A 88 5.05 11.74 7.97
CA LEU A 88 6.51 11.80 8.16
C LEU A 88 7.10 13.15 7.73
N LEU A 89 6.57 13.74 6.66
CA LEU A 89 6.94 15.10 6.23
C LEU A 89 6.49 16.13 7.26
N SER A 90 5.26 16.05 7.74
CA SER A 90 4.71 17.00 8.74
C SER A 90 5.43 16.93 10.09
N TRP A 91 5.96 15.76 10.44
CA TRP A 91 6.76 15.58 11.67
C TRP A 91 8.24 15.96 11.49
N GLY A 92 8.65 16.38 10.29
CA GLY A 92 10.06 16.71 10.00
C GLY A 92 10.99 15.50 9.96
N MET A 93 10.42 14.29 9.81
CA MET A 93 11.20 13.05 9.68
C MET A 93 11.69 12.81 8.25
N LEU A 94 11.08 13.47 7.28
CA LEU A 94 11.47 13.51 5.87
C LEU A 94 11.52 14.96 5.41
N GLU A 95 12.35 15.23 4.41
CA GLU A 95 12.52 16.56 3.83
C GLU A 95 12.20 16.54 2.32
N ASN A 96 11.73 17.65 1.79
CA ASN A 96 11.59 17.86 0.35
C ASN A 96 12.89 18.44 -0.24
N PRO A 97 13.25 18.09 -1.47
CA PRO A 97 12.55 17.17 -2.38
C PRO A 97 12.73 15.69 -1.99
N LEU A 98 11.65 14.92 -2.11
CA LEU A 98 11.61 13.50 -1.77
C LEU A 98 11.66 12.62 -3.01
N THR A 99 12.56 11.65 -3.04
CA THR A 99 12.61 10.61 -4.07
C THR A 99 12.10 9.30 -3.53
N MET A 100 11.04 8.76 -4.13
CA MET A 100 10.46 7.50 -3.75
C MET A 100 10.98 6.36 -4.62
N VAL A 101 11.67 5.39 -4.00
CA VAL A 101 12.24 4.23 -4.69
C VAL A 101 11.49 2.98 -4.25
N PRO A 102 10.72 2.33 -5.14
CA PRO A 102 10.02 1.10 -4.79
C PRO A 102 11.01 -0.04 -4.57
N ALA A 103 10.71 -0.92 -3.61
CA ALA A 103 11.47 -2.14 -3.42
C ALA A 103 11.40 -3.00 -4.70
N PRO A 104 12.53 -3.57 -5.17
CA PRO A 104 12.56 -4.32 -6.42
C PRO A 104 11.75 -5.61 -6.31
N THR A 105 10.89 -5.84 -7.29
CA THR A 105 10.18 -7.11 -7.47
C THR A 105 10.98 -7.99 -8.43
N ARG A 106 11.06 -9.29 -8.14
CA ARG A 106 11.69 -10.24 -9.07
C ARG A 106 10.98 -10.15 -10.43
N ARG A 107 11.73 -9.94 -11.51
CA ARG A 107 11.21 -9.78 -12.89
C ARG A 107 10.23 -10.90 -13.28
N TRP A 108 10.51 -12.11 -12.89
CA TRP A 108 9.67 -13.27 -13.06
C TRP A 108 8.30 -13.14 -12.36
N ALA A 109 8.27 -12.68 -11.11
CA ALA A 109 7.04 -12.46 -10.36
C ALA A 109 6.22 -11.30 -10.95
N ALA A 110 6.87 -10.22 -11.38
CA ALA A 110 6.21 -9.11 -12.06
C ALA A 110 5.55 -9.54 -13.38
N ARG A 111 6.23 -10.36 -14.18
CA ARG A 111 5.65 -10.89 -15.42
C ARG A 111 4.42 -11.77 -15.18
N ARG A 112 4.45 -12.67 -14.20
CA ARG A 112 3.30 -13.51 -13.83
C ARG A 112 2.09 -12.72 -13.35
N ARG A 113 2.31 -11.57 -12.69
CA ARG A 113 1.25 -10.71 -12.16
C ARG A 113 0.77 -9.65 -13.15
N GLY A 114 1.34 -9.59 -14.35
CA GLY A 114 1.04 -8.56 -15.35
C GLY A 114 1.46 -7.16 -14.94
N GLY A 115 2.55 -7.03 -14.18
CA GLY A 115 3.14 -5.78 -13.73
C GLY A 115 3.61 -5.82 -12.27
N ASP A 116 4.23 -4.74 -11.83
CA ASP A 116 4.70 -4.58 -10.45
C ASP A 116 3.77 -3.63 -9.69
N PRO A 117 2.93 -4.15 -8.77
CA PRO A 117 2.00 -3.34 -7.99
C PRO A 117 2.71 -2.35 -7.07
N VAL A 118 3.89 -2.69 -6.53
CA VAL A 118 4.65 -1.80 -5.63
C VAL A 118 5.17 -0.58 -6.39
N SER A 119 5.70 -0.77 -7.60
CA SER A 119 6.10 0.35 -8.46
C SER A 119 4.91 1.23 -8.85
N ARG A 120 3.73 0.66 -9.06
CA ARG A 120 2.52 1.44 -9.32
C ARG A 120 2.09 2.26 -8.12
N MET A 121 2.12 1.68 -6.91
CA MET A 121 1.86 2.41 -5.66
C MET A 121 2.82 3.59 -5.48
N ALA A 122 4.12 3.36 -5.68
CA ALA A 122 5.14 4.39 -5.58
C ALA A 122 4.92 5.53 -6.58
N ARG A 123 4.52 5.22 -7.82
CA ARG A 123 4.19 6.25 -8.83
C ARG A 123 2.98 7.08 -8.43
N ILE A 124 1.91 6.45 -7.97
CA ILE A 124 0.70 7.15 -7.53
C ILE A 124 1.03 8.06 -6.35
N ALA A 125 1.75 7.53 -5.36
CA ALA A 125 2.13 8.30 -4.18
C ALA A 125 3.06 9.48 -4.53
N GLY A 126 4.08 9.27 -5.32
CA GLY A 126 5.01 10.32 -5.75
C GLY A 126 4.32 11.43 -6.55
N ALA A 127 3.44 11.06 -7.49
CA ALA A 127 2.68 12.04 -8.27
C ALA A 127 1.70 12.86 -7.42
N THR A 128 1.11 12.26 -6.38
CA THR A 128 0.18 12.95 -5.50
C THR A 128 0.91 13.88 -4.53
N LEU A 129 1.96 13.39 -3.88
CA LEU A 129 2.76 14.19 -2.94
C LEU A 129 3.47 15.35 -3.63
N GLY A 130 3.99 15.17 -4.84
CA GLY A 130 4.59 16.24 -5.62
C GLY A 130 3.65 17.40 -5.91
N ARG A 131 2.37 17.14 -6.11
CA ARG A 131 1.36 18.19 -6.32
C ARG A 131 0.94 18.95 -5.06
N HIS A 132 1.14 18.37 -3.89
CA HIS A 132 0.75 18.97 -2.62
C HIS A 132 1.85 19.82 -1.97
N HIS A 133 3.09 19.65 -2.42
CA HIS A 133 4.25 20.28 -1.82
C HIS A 133 5.03 21.19 -2.79
N ASP A 134 4.49 21.45 -4.00
CA ASP A 134 4.90 22.51 -4.91
C ASP A 134 4.10 23.80 -4.61
#